data_4d24e1a4bd66940a482c905b1fc1859d
#
_entry.id   4d24e1a4bd66940a482c905b1fc1859d
#
_cell.length_a   1.000
_cell.length_b   1.000
_cell.length_c   1.000
_cell.angle_alpha   90.00
_cell.angle_beta   90.00
_cell.angle_gamma   90.00
#
_symmetry.space_group_name_H-M   'P 1'
#
loop_
_entity.id
_entity.type
_entity.pdbx_description
1 polymer ?
#
loop_
_entity_poly.entity_id
_entity_poly.type
_entity_poly.pdbx_seq_one_letter_code
_entity_poly.pdbx_strand_id
1 'polypeptide(L)'
;KLALSLDLPTIRDEYVRIFVGVGRGEILPFASYYLTGFLKDKPLAKLRQDMEKIGIKLEDNVKEPEDHIASIFDMMAGLIVGKFNKKFSIAEQRDFFNKHLAPWVDLLMRDIESSKIAVFYSPIGTIGKEFMEIERSSFSMDVSG
;
A
#
# COMPACT_ATOMS: atom_id res chain seq x y z
N LYS A 1 3.59 -23.72 -2.77
CA LYS A 1 4.44 -24.43 -3.75
C LYS A 1 4.16 -23.99 -5.19
N LEU A 2 2.89 -23.87 -5.61
CA LEU A 2 2.53 -23.44 -6.99
C LEU A 2 3.09 -22.05 -7.35
N ALA A 3 3.00 -21.07 -6.45
CA ALA A 3 3.50 -19.71 -6.71
C ALA A 3 5.02 -19.66 -6.99
N LEU A 4 5.80 -20.55 -6.38
CA LEU A 4 7.26 -20.62 -6.55
C LEU A 4 7.71 -21.31 -7.85
N SER A 5 6.79 -21.94 -8.57
CA SER A 5 7.07 -22.61 -9.85
C SER A 5 6.66 -21.79 -11.07
N LEU A 6 6.10 -20.59 -10.88
CA LEU A 6 5.68 -19.73 -11.97
C LEU A 6 6.86 -18.99 -12.59
N ASP A 7 6.85 -18.89 -13.90
CA ASP A 7 7.81 -18.07 -14.64
C ASP A 7 7.41 -16.57 -14.65
N LEU A 8 8.36 -15.72 -14.98
CA LEU A 8 8.16 -14.27 -14.99
C LEU A 8 7.04 -13.81 -15.95
N PRO A 9 6.91 -14.34 -17.18
CA PRO A 9 5.80 -14.02 -18.08
C PRO A 9 4.42 -14.30 -17.46
N THR A 10 4.26 -15.46 -16.82
CA THR A 10 3.01 -15.84 -16.15
C THR A 10 2.66 -14.91 -15.00
N ILE A 11 3.66 -14.51 -14.18
CA ILE A 11 3.46 -13.55 -13.09
C ILE A 11 3.05 -12.17 -13.65
N ARG A 12 3.66 -11.73 -14.74
CA ARG A 12 3.31 -10.47 -15.41
C ARG A 12 1.89 -10.48 -15.97
N ASP A 13 1.48 -11.58 -16.59
CA ASP A 13 0.11 -11.73 -17.10
C ASP A 13 -0.91 -11.68 -15.93
N GLU A 14 -0.63 -12.37 -14.84
CA GLU A 14 -1.46 -12.33 -13.63
C GLU A 14 -1.54 -10.89 -13.07
N TYR A 15 -0.41 -10.17 -13.00
CA TYR A 15 -0.40 -8.75 -12.59
C TYR A 15 -1.31 -7.89 -13.44
N VAL A 16 -1.18 -8.01 -14.77
CA VAL A 16 -1.99 -7.23 -15.71
C VAL A 16 -3.47 -7.54 -15.53
N ARG A 17 -3.85 -8.80 -15.40
CA ARG A 17 -5.25 -9.21 -15.23
C ARG A 17 -5.85 -8.72 -13.92
N ILE A 18 -5.08 -8.78 -12.82
CA ILE A 18 -5.57 -8.37 -11.50
C ILE A 18 -5.62 -6.84 -11.37
N PHE A 19 -4.55 -6.13 -11.72
CA PHE A 19 -4.38 -4.72 -11.36
C PHE A 19 -4.56 -3.74 -12.49
N VAL A 20 -4.40 -4.16 -13.75
CA VAL A 20 -4.47 -3.27 -14.92
C VAL A 20 -5.78 -3.48 -15.70
N GLY A 21 -6.04 -4.70 -16.12
CA GLY A 21 -7.23 -5.09 -16.89
C GLY A 21 -7.36 -4.43 -18.25
N VAL A 22 -8.42 -4.79 -18.99
CA VAL A 22 -8.84 -4.08 -20.20
C VAL A 22 -9.89 -3.04 -19.77
N GLY A 23 -9.46 -1.78 -19.68
CA GLY A 23 -10.27 -0.68 -19.15
C GLY A 23 -10.28 -0.56 -17.62
N ARG A 24 -10.30 -1.68 -16.87
CA ARG A 24 -10.20 -1.70 -15.40
C ARG A 24 -9.70 -3.06 -14.93
N GLY A 25 -8.75 -3.07 -13.99
CA GLY A 25 -8.31 -4.28 -13.28
C GLY A 25 -9.40 -4.82 -12.34
N GLU A 26 -9.28 -6.07 -11.94
CA GLU A 26 -10.14 -6.69 -10.91
C GLU A 26 -10.01 -5.95 -9.56
N ILE A 27 -8.79 -5.55 -9.23
CA ILE A 27 -8.44 -4.84 -7.99
C ILE A 27 -7.80 -3.51 -8.33
N LEU A 28 -8.28 -2.42 -7.73
CA LEU A 28 -7.72 -1.07 -7.85
C LEU A 28 -6.99 -0.73 -6.54
N PRO A 29 -5.66 -0.84 -6.48
CA PRO A 29 -4.90 -0.78 -5.23
C PRO A 29 -4.61 0.66 -4.77
N PHE A 30 -5.67 1.48 -4.66
CA PHE A 30 -5.62 2.90 -4.29
C PHE A 30 -6.44 3.18 -3.04
N ALA A 31 -5.87 3.95 -2.10
CA ALA A 31 -6.56 4.32 -0.87
C ALA A 31 -7.89 5.04 -1.13
N SER A 32 -7.94 5.97 -2.08
CA SER A 32 -9.17 6.66 -2.46
C SER A 32 -10.27 5.68 -2.84
N TYR A 33 -9.95 4.69 -3.67
CA TYR A 33 -10.95 3.70 -4.12
C TYR A 33 -11.48 2.85 -2.96
N TYR A 34 -10.61 2.35 -2.09
CA TYR A 34 -11.02 1.51 -0.95
C TYR A 34 -11.82 2.27 0.11
N LEU A 35 -11.53 3.55 0.30
CA LEU A 35 -12.15 4.35 1.34
C LEU A 35 -13.40 5.11 0.90
N THR A 36 -13.55 5.38 -0.40
CA THR A 36 -14.66 6.21 -0.91
C THR A 36 -15.41 5.58 -2.10
N GLY A 37 -14.84 4.56 -2.74
CA GLY A 37 -15.34 3.96 -3.98
C GLY A 37 -14.94 4.70 -5.26
N PHE A 38 -14.19 5.80 -5.14
CA PHE A 38 -13.74 6.61 -6.28
C PHE A 38 -12.23 6.78 -6.29
N LEU A 39 -11.62 6.85 -7.47
CA LEU A 39 -10.22 7.22 -7.63
C LEU A 39 -10.04 8.74 -7.46
N LYS A 40 -8.84 9.15 -7.02
CA LYS A 40 -8.44 10.58 -6.91
C LYS A 40 -9.38 11.41 -6.03
N ASP A 41 -9.79 10.85 -4.90
CA ASP A 41 -10.72 11.49 -3.97
C ASP A 41 -10.00 11.96 -2.68
N LYS A 42 -10.78 12.32 -1.67
CA LYS A 42 -10.33 12.92 -0.39
C LYS A 42 -9.12 12.23 0.27
N PRO A 43 -8.99 10.89 0.29
CA PRO A 43 -7.80 10.24 0.84
C PRO A 43 -6.51 10.66 0.15
N LEU A 44 -6.51 10.82 -1.17
CA LEU A 44 -5.36 11.32 -1.92
C LEU A 44 -5.01 12.77 -1.54
N ALA A 45 -6.02 13.63 -1.38
CA ALA A 45 -5.79 15.01 -0.95
C ALA A 45 -5.16 15.09 0.44
N LYS A 46 -5.61 14.24 1.39
CA LYS A 46 -5.02 14.14 2.73
C LYS A 46 -3.57 13.64 2.68
N LEU A 47 -3.31 12.62 1.86
CA LEU A 47 -1.96 12.10 1.68
C LEU A 47 -1.02 13.18 1.15
N ARG A 48 -1.42 13.94 0.15
CA ARG A 48 -0.62 15.04 -0.41
C ARG A 48 -0.30 16.13 0.61
N GLN A 49 -1.24 16.47 1.47
CA GLN A 49 -1.01 17.43 2.58
C GLN A 49 0.05 16.90 3.57
N ASP A 50 0.00 15.62 3.90
CA ASP A 50 0.97 15.03 4.81
C ASP A 50 2.33 14.81 4.13
N MET A 51 2.37 14.47 2.85
CA MET A 51 3.60 14.44 2.04
C MET A 51 4.32 15.79 2.04
N GLU A 52 3.58 16.89 1.86
CA GLU A 52 4.15 18.25 1.90
C GLU A 52 4.79 18.56 3.26
N LYS A 53 4.11 18.23 4.38
CA LYS A 53 4.64 18.41 5.74
C LYS A 53 5.90 17.58 6.00
N ILE A 54 5.98 16.40 5.43
CA ILE A 54 7.11 15.48 5.56
C ILE A 54 8.27 15.88 4.64
N GLY A 55 7.99 16.68 3.60
CA GLY A 55 8.97 17.07 2.60
C GLY A 55 9.15 16.05 1.48
N ILE A 56 8.15 15.19 1.26
CA ILE A 56 8.12 14.25 0.13
C ILE A 56 7.70 15.01 -1.12
N LYS A 57 8.57 14.99 -2.12
CA LYS A 57 8.28 15.52 -3.45
C LYS A 57 8.07 14.37 -4.41
N LEU A 58 7.08 14.54 -5.29
CA LEU A 58 6.89 13.63 -6.41
C LEU A 58 7.98 13.85 -7.47
N GLU A 59 8.34 12.77 -8.12
CA GLU A 59 9.09 12.84 -9.37
C GLU A 59 8.12 13.16 -10.52
N ASP A 60 8.51 14.09 -11.40
CA ASP A 60 7.66 14.60 -12.50
C ASP A 60 7.22 13.53 -13.50
N ASN A 61 7.88 12.37 -13.50
CA ASN A 61 7.61 11.24 -14.42
C ASN A 61 6.63 10.20 -13.85
N VAL A 62 6.20 10.33 -12.58
CA VAL A 62 5.24 9.40 -11.97
C VAL A 62 3.82 9.80 -12.37
N LYS A 63 3.15 8.96 -13.16
CA LYS A 63 1.80 9.22 -13.67
C LYS A 63 0.69 8.68 -12.78
N GLU A 64 0.99 7.71 -11.91
CA GLU A 64 0.02 7.15 -11.00
C GLU A 64 -0.27 8.08 -9.82
N PRO A 65 -1.52 8.13 -9.33
CA PRO A 65 -1.83 8.82 -8.08
C PRO A 65 -1.00 8.26 -6.92
N GLU A 66 -0.58 9.13 -6.02
CA GLU A 66 0.35 8.83 -4.94
C GLU A 66 -0.24 7.89 -3.87
N ASP A 67 -1.56 7.74 -3.86
CA ASP A 67 -2.29 6.84 -2.97
C ASP A 67 -2.35 5.38 -3.45
N HIS A 68 -1.56 5.02 -4.47
CA HIS A 68 -1.29 3.64 -4.82
C HIS A 68 -0.52 2.94 -3.69
N ILE A 69 -0.89 1.68 -3.38
CA ILE A 69 -0.30 0.93 -2.26
C ILE A 69 1.24 0.89 -2.28
N ALA A 70 1.84 0.69 -3.44
CA ALA A 70 3.30 0.65 -3.57
C ALA A 70 3.93 1.98 -3.18
N SER A 71 3.33 3.11 -3.59
CA SER A 71 3.81 4.45 -3.25
C SER A 71 3.70 4.73 -1.75
N ILE A 72 2.60 4.34 -1.11
CA ILE A 72 2.43 4.56 0.34
C ILE A 72 3.38 3.68 1.15
N PHE A 73 3.61 2.44 0.74
CA PHE A 73 4.62 1.58 1.39
C PHE A 73 6.03 2.13 1.22
N ASP A 74 6.35 2.68 0.05
CA ASP A 74 7.67 3.30 -0.19
C ASP A 74 7.87 4.56 0.67
N MET A 75 6.82 5.37 0.83
CA MET A 75 6.82 6.51 1.76
C MET A 75 7.03 6.04 3.20
N MET A 76 6.30 5.02 3.66
CA MET A 76 6.44 4.47 5.01
C MET A 76 7.86 3.94 5.25
N ALA A 77 8.41 3.18 4.31
CA ALA A 77 9.80 2.72 4.37
C ALA A 77 10.79 3.89 4.46
N GLY A 78 10.55 4.95 3.67
CA GLY A 78 11.35 6.18 3.70
C GLY A 78 11.31 6.90 5.06
N LEU A 79 10.15 6.93 5.74
CA LEU A 79 10.03 7.46 7.10
C LEU A 79 10.86 6.65 8.10
N ILE A 80 10.80 5.32 8.01
CA ILE A 80 11.51 4.41 8.92
C ILE A 80 13.03 4.58 8.79
N VAL A 81 13.55 4.64 7.57
CA VAL A 81 15.00 4.75 7.32
C VAL A 81 15.53 6.20 7.36
N GLY A 82 14.65 7.19 7.49
CA GLY A 82 15.05 8.61 7.51
C GLY A 82 15.47 9.16 6.13
N LYS A 83 14.84 8.69 5.05
CA LYS A 83 15.17 9.07 3.66
C LYS A 83 14.87 10.54 3.33
N PHE A 84 13.97 11.20 4.06
CA PHE A 84 13.49 12.55 3.76
C PHE A 84 14.21 13.63 4.57
N ASN A 85 15.54 13.55 4.65
CA ASN A 85 16.44 14.50 5.32
C ASN A 85 16.19 14.72 6.82
N LYS A 86 15.40 13.87 7.47
CA LYS A 86 15.21 13.88 8.92
C LYS A 86 14.90 12.47 9.44
N LYS A 87 15.21 12.24 10.70
CA LYS A 87 14.72 11.05 11.41
C LYS A 87 13.31 11.33 11.92
N PHE A 88 12.39 10.43 11.61
CA PHE A 88 11.02 10.48 12.10
C PHE A 88 10.90 9.65 13.38
N SER A 89 10.25 10.21 14.39
CA SER A 89 9.94 9.49 15.63
C SER A 89 8.95 8.35 15.37
N ILE A 90 8.90 7.38 16.27
CA ILE A 90 7.91 6.30 16.22
C ILE A 90 6.49 6.86 16.22
N ALA A 91 6.25 7.95 16.96
CA ALA A 91 4.94 8.62 16.97
C ALA A 91 4.55 9.18 15.60
N GLU A 92 5.48 9.82 14.87
CA GLU A 92 5.25 10.31 13.51
C GLU A 92 5.03 9.15 12.51
N GLN A 93 5.81 8.08 12.63
CA GLN A 93 5.64 6.87 11.81
C GLN A 93 4.26 6.22 12.07
N ARG A 94 3.87 6.08 13.33
CA ARG A 94 2.55 5.58 13.73
C ARG A 94 1.41 6.43 13.20
N ASP A 95 1.53 7.76 13.27
CA ASP A 95 0.51 8.68 12.75
C ASP A 95 0.32 8.49 11.24
N PHE A 96 1.40 8.41 10.48
CA PHE A 96 1.35 8.14 9.04
C PHE A 96 0.72 6.77 8.74
N PHE A 97 1.15 5.71 9.44
CA PHE A 97 0.60 4.37 9.30
C PHE A 97 -0.91 4.35 9.57
N ASN A 98 -1.34 4.92 10.69
CA ASN A 98 -2.76 4.94 11.08
C ASN A 98 -3.64 5.76 10.13
N LYS A 99 -3.11 6.78 9.50
CA LYS A 99 -3.85 7.62 8.53
C LYS A 99 -3.93 7.01 7.14
N HIS A 100 -2.83 6.44 6.66
CA HIS A 100 -2.67 6.14 5.24
C HIS A 100 -2.59 4.65 4.89
N LEU A 101 -2.32 3.77 5.84
CA LEU A 101 -2.21 2.32 5.63
C LEU A 101 -3.30 1.54 6.38
N ALA A 102 -3.38 1.71 7.69
CA ALA A 102 -4.26 0.92 8.56
C ALA A 102 -5.75 0.93 8.17
N PRO A 103 -6.33 2.01 7.62
CA PRO A 103 -7.76 2.04 7.34
C PRO A 103 -8.21 1.13 6.18
N TRP A 104 -7.32 0.72 5.27
CA TRP A 104 -7.75 0.08 4.04
C TRP A 104 -6.89 -1.09 3.54
N VAL A 105 -5.62 -1.18 3.96
CA VAL A 105 -4.69 -2.18 3.39
C VAL A 105 -5.13 -3.61 3.69
N ASP A 106 -5.75 -3.87 4.84
CA ASP A 106 -6.31 -5.20 5.13
C ASP A 106 -7.39 -5.63 4.15
N LEU A 107 -8.23 -4.69 3.71
CA LEU A 107 -9.27 -4.95 2.71
C LEU A 107 -8.63 -5.30 1.36
N LEU A 108 -7.63 -4.52 0.94
CA LEU A 108 -6.85 -4.80 -0.26
C LEU A 108 -6.20 -6.19 -0.21
N MET A 109 -5.55 -6.54 0.91
CA MET A 109 -4.86 -7.82 1.05
C MET A 109 -5.84 -9.01 1.04
N ARG A 110 -7.03 -8.84 1.61
CA ARG A 110 -8.11 -9.84 1.52
C ARG A 110 -8.62 -10.03 0.09
N ASP A 111 -8.78 -8.94 -0.66
CA ASP A 111 -9.22 -9.01 -2.06
C ASP A 111 -8.17 -9.73 -2.92
N ILE A 112 -6.88 -9.43 -2.71
CA ILE A 112 -5.78 -10.13 -3.40
C ILE A 112 -5.77 -11.61 -3.03
N GLU A 113 -5.88 -11.95 -1.75
CA GLU A 113 -5.92 -13.34 -1.27
C GLU A 113 -7.10 -14.12 -1.86
N SER A 114 -8.26 -13.46 -1.99
CA SER A 114 -9.51 -14.06 -2.44
C SER A 114 -9.69 -14.09 -3.96
N SER A 115 -8.81 -13.43 -4.70
CA SER A 115 -8.91 -13.38 -6.16
C SER A 115 -8.79 -14.77 -6.77
N LYS A 116 -9.78 -15.13 -7.59
CA LYS A 116 -9.83 -16.46 -8.23
C LYS A 116 -8.80 -16.66 -9.32
N ILE A 117 -8.22 -15.56 -9.81
CA ILE A 117 -7.19 -15.59 -10.86
C ILE A 117 -5.78 -15.46 -10.29
N ALA A 118 -5.65 -15.12 -9.00
CA ALA A 118 -4.36 -14.95 -8.35
C ALA A 118 -3.78 -16.32 -7.92
N VAL A 119 -2.63 -16.66 -8.46
CA VAL A 119 -1.82 -17.81 -8.04
C VAL A 119 -0.56 -17.34 -7.33
N PHE A 120 0.14 -16.38 -7.93
CA PHE A 120 1.32 -15.75 -7.34
C PHE A 120 0.94 -14.70 -6.28
N TYR A 121 -0.05 -13.86 -6.58
CA TYR A 121 -0.45 -12.76 -5.70
C TYR A 121 -1.31 -13.20 -4.51
N SER A 122 -2.02 -14.32 -4.57
CA SER A 122 -2.84 -14.79 -3.43
C SER A 122 -2.01 -15.00 -2.15
N PRO A 123 -0.86 -15.71 -2.15
CA PRO A 123 0.00 -15.79 -0.97
C PRO A 123 0.57 -14.42 -0.53
N ILE A 124 0.76 -13.47 -1.46
CA ILE A 124 1.18 -12.11 -1.11
C ILE A 124 0.07 -11.41 -0.31
N GLY A 125 -1.19 -11.59 -0.67
CA GLY A 125 -2.33 -11.13 0.10
C GLY A 125 -2.33 -11.68 1.53
N THR A 126 -2.09 -12.98 1.69
CA THR A 126 -1.97 -13.63 3.00
C THR A 126 -0.83 -13.03 3.84
N ILE A 127 0.37 -12.93 3.26
CA ILE A 127 1.54 -12.33 3.93
C ILE A 127 1.27 -10.87 4.29
N GLY A 128 0.63 -10.11 3.40
CA GLY A 128 0.29 -8.70 3.62
C GLY A 128 -0.65 -8.50 4.81
N LYS A 129 -1.64 -9.37 4.99
CA LYS A 129 -2.54 -9.33 6.17
C LYS A 129 -1.76 -9.54 7.47
N GLU A 130 -0.96 -10.60 7.51
CA GLU A 130 -0.12 -10.91 8.69
C GLU A 130 0.85 -9.77 9.01
N PHE A 131 1.47 -9.20 7.98
CA PHE A 131 2.35 -8.04 8.12
C PHE A 131 1.62 -6.83 8.73
N MET A 132 0.43 -6.50 8.23
CA MET A 132 -0.37 -5.38 8.75
C MET A 132 -0.79 -5.59 10.20
N GLU A 133 -1.08 -6.82 10.62
CA GLU A 133 -1.40 -7.17 12.01
C GLU A 133 -0.18 -6.98 12.92
N ILE A 134 1.00 -7.42 12.49
CA ILE A 134 2.27 -7.22 13.22
C ILE A 134 2.56 -5.72 13.37
N GLU A 135 2.48 -4.94 12.31
CA GLU A 135 2.73 -3.49 12.35
C GLU A 135 1.75 -2.76 13.29
N ARG A 136 0.46 -3.11 13.23
CA ARG A 136 -0.56 -2.55 14.10
C ARG A 136 -0.28 -2.86 15.57
N SER A 137 0.11 -4.09 15.87
CA SER A 137 0.47 -4.53 17.21
C SER A 137 1.73 -3.80 17.69
N SER A 138 2.75 -3.67 16.85
CA SER A 138 4.00 -2.96 17.16
C SER A 138 3.74 -1.50 17.52
N PHE A 139 2.96 -0.80 16.71
CA PHE A 139 2.61 0.61 17.00
C PHE A 139 1.70 0.79 18.21
N SER A 140 0.94 -0.24 18.63
CA SER A 140 0.12 -0.20 19.84
C SER A 140 0.92 -0.37 21.12
N MET A 141 2.02 -1.12 21.09
CA MET A 141 2.88 -1.36 22.26
C MET A 141 3.68 -0.12 22.67
N ASP A 142 3.93 0.80 21.77
CA ASP A 142 4.80 1.97 21.99
C ASP A 142 4.08 3.14 22.71
N VAL A 143 2.84 2.94 23.17
CA VAL A 143 2.04 3.95 23.91
C VAL A 143 2.40 4.00 25.40
N SER A 144 3.29 3.14 25.88
CA SER A 144 3.59 2.97 27.31
C SER A 144 4.97 3.51 27.74
N GLY A 145 5.61 4.27 26.84
CA GLY A 145 6.92 4.88 27.12
C GLY A 145 6.89 6.40 27.22
#